data_d75e27c41ebcc75043948acf79abbfc0
#
_entry.id   d75e27c41ebcc75043948acf79abbfc0
#
_cell.length_a   1.000
_cell.length_b   1.000
_cell.length_c   1.000
_cell.angle_alpha   90.00
_cell.angle_beta   90.00
_cell.angle_gamma   90.00
#
_symmetry.space_group_name_H-M   'P 1'
#
loop_
_entity.id
_entity.type
_entity.pdbx_description
1 polymer ?
#
loop_
_entity_poly.entity_id
_entity_poly.type
_entity_poly.pdbx_seq_one_letter_code
_entity_poly.pdbx_strand_id
1 'polypeptide(L)'
;ILLFFFAFKYRYNKNRRSFYFHDNNKLEAIWTIIPTIVLAALITTGMSEWNDITKKSASMKGIVIQIYAKQFDFTARYAGKDNKLGSSFFRSITDTNPLGVDSADAATADDLVAKELVLPKGAEVQLMINSRDVIHSVYLPHFRVQMNAVPGMTTRFAFKPTKTTAEMQKETGNPKFEFIMLCNKICGVAH
;
A
#
# COMPACT_ATOMS: atom_id res chain seq x y z
N ILE A 1 -19.13 -16.40 20.76
CA ILE A 1 -20.51 -16.71 21.16
C ILE A 1 -20.65 -18.21 21.43
N LEU A 2 -20.36 -19.12 20.49
CA LEU A 2 -20.49 -20.58 20.67
C LEU A 2 -19.67 -21.11 21.85
N LEU A 3 -18.45 -20.63 22.06
CA LEU A 3 -17.61 -21.04 23.17
C LEU A 3 -18.27 -20.75 24.52
N PHE A 4 -18.78 -19.53 24.72
CA PHE A 4 -19.48 -19.16 25.94
C PHE A 4 -20.76 -19.98 26.14
N PHE A 5 -21.55 -20.17 25.06
CA PHE A 5 -22.74 -21.00 25.11
C PHE A 5 -22.43 -22.43 25.58
N PHE A 6 -21.40 -23.07 25.03
CA PHE A 6 -21.02 -24.41 25.43
C PHE A 6 -20.40 -24.47 26.83
N ALA A 7 -19.62 -23.48 27.22
CA ALA A 7 -19.08 -23.38 28.57
C ALA A 7 -20.21 -23.32 29.64
N PHE A 8 -21.24 -22.53 29.39
CA PHE A 8 -22.40 -22.47 30.25
C PHE A 8 -23.26 -23.74 30.20
N LYS A 9 -23.56 -24.23 29.03
CA LYS A 9 -24.42 -25.39 28.78
C LYS A 9 -23.83 -26.67 29.40
N TYR A 10 -22.51 -26.85 29.28
CA TYR A 10 -21.80 -28.06 29.70
C TYR A 10 -20.95 -27.87 30.95
N ARG A 11 -21.21 -26.81 31.75
CA ARG A 11 -20.54 -26.63 33.03
C ARG A 11 -20.75 -27.83 33.93
N TYR A 12 -19.79 -28.08 34.84
CA TYR A 12 -19.86 -29.19 35.81
C TYR A 12 -21.18 -29.22 36.58
N ASN A 13 -21.79 -30.40 36.63
CA ASN A 13 -22.99 -30.66 37.41
C ASN A 13 -22.91 -32.11 37.93
N LYS A 14 -23.08 -32.32 39.29
CA LYS A 14 -22.98 -33.63 39.91
C LYS A 14 -23.99 -34.67 39.38
N ASN A 15 -25.12 -34.21 38.87
CA ASN A 15 -26.22 -35.08 38.39
C ASN A 15 -26.15 -35.32 36.88
N ARG A 16 -25.10 -34.89 36.22
CA ARG A 16 -24.97 -34.98 34.75
C ARG A 16 -23.71 -35.76 34.39
N ARG A 17 -23.87 -36.85 33.66
CA ARG A 17 -22.72 -37.56 33.06
C ARG A 17 -22.38 -36.97 31.73
N SER A 18 -21.08 -36.86 31.41
CA SER A 18 -20.62 -36.48 30.08
C SER A 18 -20.99 -37.55 29.06
N PHE A 19 -21.45 -37.10 27.92
CA PHE A 19 -21.66 -37.99 26.80
C PHE A 19 -20.32 -38.23 26.08
N TYR A 20 -19.97 -39.47 25.85
CA TYR A 20 -18.78 -39.82 25.06
C TYR A 20 -19.10 -39.66 23.58
N PHE A 21 -18.39 -38.75 22.94
CA PHE A 21 -18.47 -38.49 21.53
C PHE A 21 -17.12 -38.81 20.91
N HIS A 22 -17.05 -39.89 20.11
CA HIS A 22 -15.78 -40.35 19.57
C HIS A 22 -15.30 -39.44 18.47
N ASP A 23 -15.95 -39.47 17.32
CA ASP A 23 -15.65 -38.64 16.17
C ASP A 23 -16.89 -38.49 15.27
N ASN A 24 -16.82 -37.54 14.33
CA ASN A 24 -17.89 -37.38 13.35
C ASN A 24 -17.31 -36.87 12.02
N ASN A 25 -16.94 -37.80 11.17
CA ASN A 25 -16.30 -37.49 9.88
C ASN A 25 -17.16 -36.56 8.99
N LYS A 26 -18.52 -36.64 9.09
CA LYS A 26 -19.40 -35.73 8.37
C LYS A 26 -19.30 -34.31 8.86
N LEU A 27 -19.29 -34.11 10.17
CA LEU A 27 -19.15 -32.81 10.80
C LEU A 27 -17.76 -32.23 10.50
N GLU A 28 -16.73 -33.07 10.59
CA GLU A 28 -15.36 -32.71 10.26
C GLU A 28 -15.23 -32.27 8.79
N ALA A 29 -15.79 -33.01 7.85
CA ALA A 29 -15.79 -32.63 6.45
C ALA A 29 -16.52 -31.29 6.22
N ILE A 30 -17.63 -31.04 6.89
CA ILE A 30 -18.38 -29.78 6.75
C ILE A 30 -17.55 -28.58 7.20
N TRP A 31 -16.96 -28.60 8.40
CA TRP A 31 -16.21 -27.46 8.90
C TRP A 31 -14.84 -27.29 8.25
N THR A 32 -14.35 -28.32 7.53
CA THR A 32 -13.12 -28.21 6.74
C THR A 32 -13.40 -27.72 5.32
N ILE A 33 -14.34 -28.34 4.63
CA ILE A 33 -14.61 -28.07 3.21
C ILE A 33 -15.23 -26.68 3.02
N ILE A 34 -16.24 -26.31 3.83
CA ILE A 34 -16.91 -25.02 3.66
C ILE A 34 -15.96 -23.84 3.86
N PRO A 35 -15.19 -23.75 4.95
CA PRO A 35 -14.21 -22.65 5.10
C PRO A 35 -13.12 -22.67 4.01
N THR A 36 -12.68 -23.84 3.58
CA THR A 36 -11.70 -23.97 2.50
C THR A 36 -12.20 -23.37 1.20
N ILE A 37 -13.44 -23.68 0.80
CA ILE A 37 -14.04 -23.10 -0.42
C ILE A 37 -14.18 -21.58 -0.29
N VAL A 38 -14.65 -21.09 0.86
CA VAL A 38 -14.80 -19.66 1.11
C VAL A 38 -13.44 -18.95 1.04
N LEU A 39 -12.40 -19.50 1.69
CA LEU A 39 -11.05 -18.93 1.66
C LEU A 39 -10.46 -18.97 0.25
N ALA A 40 -10.64 -20.07 -0.50
CA ALA A 40 -10.16 -20.15 -1.88
C ALA A 40 -10.81 -19.07 -2.76
N ALA A 41 -12.10 -18.83 -2.63
CA ALA A 41 -12.79 -17.75 -3.35
C ALA A 41 -12.29 -16.36 -2.95
N LEU A 42 -12.09 -16.10 -1.66
CA LEU A 42 -11.55 -14.83 -1.17
C LEU A 42 -10.09 -14.58 -1.63
N ILE A 43 -9.26 -15.62 -1.60
CA ILE A 43 -7.86 -15.51 -2.04
C ILE A 43 -7.80 -15.21 -3.55
N THR A 44 -8.56 -15.92 -4.37
CA THR A 44 -8.54 -15.71 -5.83
C THR A 44 -9.02 -14.30 -6.21
N THR A 45 -10.08 -13.81 -5.60
CA THR A 45 -10.56 -12.43 -5.82
C THR A 45 -9.55 -11.41 -5.30
N GLY A 46 -9.01 -11.61 -4.08
CA GLY A 46 -8.02 -10.70 -3.49
C GLY A 46 -6.71 -10.64 -4.29
N MET A 47 -6.25 -11.75 -4.87
CA MET A 47 -5.07 -11.75 -5.76
C MET A 47 -5.31 -10.97 -7.05
N SER A 48 -6.51 -11.04 -7.62
CA SER A 48 -6.87 -10.27 -8.80
C SER A 48 -6.80 -8.78 -8.51
N GLU A 49 -7.44 -8.32 -7.44
CA GLU A 49 -7.41 -6.92 -7.01
C GLU A 49 -5.98 -6.45 -6.68
N TRP A 50 -5.21 -7.28 -5.97
CA TRP A 50 -3.81 -6.97 -5.66
C TRP A 50 -2.97 -6.78 -6.93
N ASN A 51 -3.13 -7.66 -7.91
CA ASN A 51 -2.43 -7.54 -9.18
C ASN A 51 -2.79 -6.24 -9.90
N ASP A 52 -4.04 -5.81 -9.84
CA ASP A 52 -4.49 -4.59 -10.49
C ASP A 52 -3.87 -3.32 -9.88
N ILE A 53 -3.80 -3.25 -8.55
CA ILE A 53 -3.20 -2.10 -7.85
C ILE A 53 -1.66 -2.10 -7.86
N THR A 54 -1.01 -3.24 -8.13
CA THR A 54 0.46 -3.36 -8.16
C THR A 54 1.03 -3.52 -9.57
N LYS A 55 0.23 -3.37 -10.62
CA LYS A 55 0.67 -3.50 -12.02
C LYS A 55 1.95 -2.75 -12.30
N LYS A 56 2.80 -3.34 -13.12
CA LYS A 56 4.02 -2.70 -13.57
C LYS A 56 3.73 -1.60 -14.58
N SER A 57 4.51 -0.51 -14.54
CA SER A 57 4.43 0.68 -15.40
C SER A 57 4.28 0.37 -16.91
N ALA A 58 4.90 -0.70 -17.41
CA ALA A 58 4.88 -1.04 -18.85
C ALA A 58 3.47 -1.31 -19.43
N SER A 59 2.48 -1.60 -18.59
CA SER A 59 1.09 -1.85 -19.02
C SER A 59 0.15 -0.66 -18.76
N MET A 60 0.63 0.41 -18.11
CA MET A 60 -0.19 1.55 -17.73
C MET A 60 0.06 2.74 -18.67
N LYS A 61 -1.03 3.37 -19.09
CA LYS A 61 -0.99 4.65 -19.82
C LYS A 61 -0.94 5.87 -18.90
N GLY A 62 -0.69 5.64 -17.61
CA GLY A 62 -0.72 6.65 -16.56
C GLY A 62 0.61 7.34 -16.33
N ILE A 63 0.61 8.29 -15.40
CA ILE A 63 1.80 9.05 -14.98
C ILE A 63 2.60 8.21 -13.99
N VAL A 64 3.90 8.08 -14.24
CA VAL A 64 4.83 7.40 -13.32
C VAL A 64 5.50 8.42 -12.42
N ILE A 65 5.42 8.20 -11.11
CA ILE A 65 6.03 9.03 -10.09
C ILE A 65 6.82 8.14 -9.14
N GLN A 66 8.09 8.42 -8.95
CA GLN A 66 8.91 7.79 -7.93
C GLN A 66 8.81 8.58 -6.63
N ILE A 67 8.46 7.89 -5.54
CA ILE A 67 8.53 8.42 -4.18
C ILE A 67 9.76 7.83 -3.50
N TYR A 68 10.66 8.69 -3.09
CA TYR A 68 11.90 8.30 -2.40
C TYR A 68 11.84 8.74 -0.95
N ALA A 69 11.73 7.76 -0.05
CA ALA A 69 11.60 7.97 1.38
C ALA A 69 12.97 7.93 2.07
N LYS A 70 13.21 8.82 3.01
CA LYS A 70 14.37 8.86 3.90
C LYS A 70 14.00 9.42 5.26
N GLN A 71 14.85 9.28 6.26
CA GLN A 71 14.70 9.95 7.55
C GLN A 71 15.05 11.44 7.39
N PHE A 72 14.14 12.43 7.49
CA PHE A 72 12.69 12.28 7.75
C PHE A 72 11.93 13.07 6.68
N ASP A 73 12.01 12.64 5.43
CA ASP A 73 11.50 13.38 4.28
C ASP A 73 11.07 12.43 3.15
N PHE A 74 10.17 12.92 2.31
CA PHE A 74 9.81 12.30 1.04
C PHE A 74 10.20 13.22 -0.11
N THR A 75 10.69 12.62 -1.18
CA THR A 75 10.97 13.32 -2.43
C THR A 75 10.20 12.65 -3.55
N ALA A 76 9.46 13.43 -4.34
CA ALA A 76 8.78 12.96 -5.53
C ALA A 76 9.63 13.24 -6.77
N ARG A 77 9.76 12.26 -7.66
CA ARG A 77 10.40 12.37 -8.97
C ARG A 77 9.42 11.94 -10.03
N TYR A 78 9.10 12.81 -10.95
CA TYR A 78 8.17 12.58 -12.05
C TYR A 78 8.93 12.17 -13.27
N ALA A 79 8.46 11.13 -13.94
CA ALA A 79 8.98 10.67 -15.21
C ALA A 79 8.51 11.57 -16.35
N GLY A 80 9.09 12.68 -16.55
CA GLY A 80 8.85 13.72 -17.53
C GLY A 80 7.84 13.45 -18.66
N LYS A 81 8.11 13.92 -19.84
CA LYS A 81 7.20 13.79 -21.00
C LYS A 81 7.23 12.40 -21.63
N ASP A 82 8.36 11.72 -21.52
CA ASP A 82 8.53 10.36 -22.07
C ASP A 82 7.94 9.27 -21.17
N ASN A 83 7.49 9.66 -19.97
CA ASN A 83 6.91 8.79 -18.92
C ASN A 83 7.84 7.64 -18.51
N LYS A 84 9.15 7.86 -18.58
CA LYS A 84 10.18 6.91 -18.14
C LYS A 84 11.10 7.58 -17.14
N LEU A 85 11.24 6.97 -15.99
CA LEU A 85 12.22 7.41 -15.01
C LEU A 85 13.63 6.99 -15.46
N GLY A 86 14.55 7.92 -15.47
CA GLY A 86 15.96 7.63 -15.68
C GLY A 86 16.53 6.74 -14.59
N SER A 87 17.61 6.03 -14.90
CA SER A 87 18.30 5.11 -13.99
C SER A 87 18.76 5.79 -12.72
N SER A 88 18.67 5.09 -11.60
CA SER A 88 19.19 5.56 -10.31
C SER A 88 19.88 4.42 -9.57
N PHE A 89 21.04 4.72 -8.97
CA PHE A 89 21.84 3.75 -8.25
C PHE A 89 22.14 4.25 -6.84
N PHE A 90 21.94 3.42 -5.83
CA PHE A 90 22.19 3.80 -4.44
C PHE A 90 23.65 4.20 -4.17
N ARG A 91 24.60 3.64 -4.93
CA ARG A 91 26.04 3.98 -4.82
C ARG A 91 26.37 5.37 -5.39
N SER A 92 25.51 5.92 -6.22
CA SER A 92 25.65 7.26 -6.81
C SER A 92 25.01 8.34 -5.95
N ILE A 93 24.47 7.99 -4.78
CA ILE A 93 23.88 8.95 -3.86
C ILE A 93 24.98 9.78 -3.20
N THR A 94 24.90 11.11 -3.39
CA THR A 94 25.78 12.12 -2.80
C THR A 94 24.92 13.27 -2.26
N ASP A 95 25.53 14.23 -1.60
CA ASP A 95 24.81 15.42 -1.11
C ASP A 95 24.23 16.26 -2.26
N THR A 96 24.89 16.27 -3.40
CA THR A 96 24.45 16.96 -4.62
C THR A 96 23.50 16.11 -5.49
N ASN A 97 23.50 14.79 -5.31
CA ASN A 97 22.64 13.85 -6.03
C ASN A 97 21.93 12.90 -5.02
N PRO A 98 20.97 13.39 -4.25
CA PRO A 98 20.36 12.63 -3.15
C PRO A 98 19.52 11.44 -3.61
N LEU A 99 19.17 11.37 -4.88
CA LEU A 99 18.42 10.26 -5.48
C LEU A 99 19.32 9.26 -6.21
N GLY A 100 20.62 9.53 -6.34
CA GLY A 100 21.56 8.69 -7.07
C GLY A 100 21.23 8.55 -8.55
N VAL A 101 20.66 9.59 -9.15
CA VAL A 101 20.21 9.58 -10.54
C VAL A 101 21.42 9.59 -11.48
N ASP A 102 21.37 8.78 -12.52
CA ASP A 102 22.41 8.79 -13.56
C ASP A 102 22.12 9.91 -14.57
N SER A 103 22.95 10.94 -14.55
CA SER A 103 22.85 12.08 -15.47
C SER A 103 23.24 11.73 -16.92
N ALA A 104 23.88 10.60 -17.17
CA ALA A 104 24.22 10.13 -18.51
C ALA A 104 23.05 9.38 -19.17
N ASP A 105 22.05 8.97 -18.41
CA ASP A 105 20.84 8.35 -18.95
C ASP A 105 19.93 9.40 -19.58
N ALA A 106 19.63 9.23 -20.85
CA ALA A 106 18.79 10.16 -21.63
C ALA A 106 17.37 10.33 -21.02
N ALA A 107 16.83 9.30 -20.40
CA ALA A 107 15.52 9.35 -19.71
C ALA A 107 15.53 10.23 -18.46
N THR A 108 16.72 10.58 -17.93
CA THR A 108 16.84 11.51 -16.79
C THR A 108 16.62 12.97 -17.19
N ALA A 109 16.83 13.30 -18.44
CA ALA A 109 16.93 14.70 -18.88
C ALA A 109 15.64 15.52 -18.67
N ASP A 110 14.48 14.88 -18.69
CA ASP A 110 13.18 15.51 -18.48
C ASP A 110 12.49 15.14 -17.16
N ASP A 111 13.16 14.38 -16.30
CA ASP A 111 12.68 14.07 -14.97
C ASP A 111 12.59 15.33 -14.09
N LEU A 112 11.48 15.45 -13.36
CA LEU A 112 11.24 16.57 -12.46
C LEU A 112 11.27 16.11 -11.01
N VAL A 113 12.06 16.73 -10.18
CA VAL A 113 12.13 16.46 -8.73
C VAL A 113 11.38 17.54 -7.95
N ALA A 114 10.49 17.12 -7.07
CA ALA A 114 9.67 18.01 -6.24
C ALA A 114 9.57 17.51 -4.80
N LYS A 115 9.33 18.45 -3.88
CA LYS A 115 9.04 18.15 -2.48
C LYS A 115 7.55 17.91 -2.22
N GLU A 116 6.72 18.45 -3.08
CA GLU A 116 5.27 18.27 -3.02
C GLU A 116 4.82 17.22 -4.04
N LEU A 117 3.86 16.39 -3.62
CA LEU A 117 3.25 15.41 -4.52
C LEU A 117 2.02 16.01 -5.18
N VAL A 118 2.15 16.37 -6.45
CA VAL A 118 1.05 16.91 -7.27
C VAL A 118 0.47 15.80 -8.14
N LEU A 119 -0.82 15.53 -8.00
CA LEU A 119 -1.52 14.45 -8.69
C LEU A 119 -2.63 15.02 -9.60
N PRO A 120 -2.68 14.67 -10.88
CA PRO A 120 -3.74 15.11 -11.78
C PRO A 120 -5.03 14.33 -11.51
N LYS A 121 -6.15 15.06 -11.41
CA LYS A 121 -7.48 14.43 -11.33
C LYS A 121 -7.79 13.66 -12.61
N GLY A 122 -8.32 12.46 -12.46
CA GLY A 122 -8.83 11.65 -13.56
C GLY A 122 -7.78 10.89 -14.38
N ALA A 123 -6.49 11.12 -14.13
CA ALA A 123 -5.42 10.32 -14.74
C ALA A 123 -5.06 9.12 -13.84
N GLU A 124 -4.62 8.03 -14.46
CA GLU A 124 -3.99 6.94 -13.71
C GLU A 124 -2.61 7.39 -13.24
N VAL A 125 -2.30 7.12 -11.99
CA VAL A 125 -1.00 7.42 -11.37
C VAL A 125 -0.40 6.13 -10.86
N GLN A 126 0.85 5.88 -11.21
CA GLN A 126 1.64 4.81 -10.63
C GLN A 126 2.74 5.39 -9.74
N LEU A 127 2.67 5.08 -8.47
CA LEU A 127 3.76 5.35 -7.54
C LEU A 127 4.77 4.20 -7.57
N MET A 128 6.04 4.52 -7.81
CA MET A 128 7.19 3.65 -7.58
C MET A 128 7.86 4.11 -6.31
N ILE A 129 7.85 3.27 -5.28
CA ILE A 129 8.20 3.67 -3.92
C ILE A 129 9.49 2.97 -3.51
N ASN A 130 10.46 3.77 -3.13
CA ASN A 130 11.80 3.34 -2.70
C ASN A 130 12.14 3.93 -1.33
N SER A 131 13.01 3.28 -0.59
CA SER A 131 13.60 3.81 0.64
C SER A 131 15.11 3.90 0.53
N ARG A 132 15.69 4.96 1.13
CA ARG A 132 17.14 5.17 1.22
C ARG A 132 17.76 4.43 2.41
N ASP A 133 17.06 4.34 3.52
CA ASP A 133 17.61 3.98 4.82
C ASP A 133 16.81 2.85 5.51
N VAL A 134 15.73 3.17 6.17
CA VAL A 134 14.89 2.22 6.91
C VAL A 134 13.54 2.01 6.22
N ILE A 135 12.70 1.17 6.79
CA ILE A 135 11.33 0.99 6.29
C ILE A 135 10.50 2.22 6.64
N HIS A 136 9.94 2.86 5.61
CA HIS A 136 8.93 3.90 5.72
C HIS A 136 7.60 3.41 5.16
N SER A 137 6.59 4.26 5.20
CA SER A 137 5.32 4.01 4.54
C SER A 137 4.83 5.27 3.83
N VAL A 138 4.50 5.14 2.56
CA VAL A 138 3.72 6.15 1.85
C VAL A 138 2.26 5.92 2.18
N TYR A 139 1.72 6.77 3.03
CA TYR A 139 0.33 6.72 3.49
C TYR A 139 -0.42 7.98 3.07
N LEU A 140 -1.41 7.80 2.21
CA LEU A 140 -2.30 8.84 1.70
C LEU A 140 -3.71 8.58 2.25
N PRO A 141 -4.05 9.05 3.46
CA PRO A 141 -5.29 8.69 4.15
C PRO A 141 -6.55 9.04 3.35
N HIS A 142 -6.57 10.20 2.72
CA HIS A 142 -7.73 10.66 1.94
C HIS A 142 -7.98 9.82 0.68
N PHE A 143 -6.96 9.15 0.15
CA PHE A 143 -7.06 8.22 -0.98
C PHE A 143 -7.20 6.76 -0.52
N ARG A 144 -7.09 6.47 0.78
CA ARG A 144 -7.04 5.12 1.36
C ARG A 144 -5.92 4.27 0.76
N VAL A 145 -4.82 4.91 0.41
CA VAL A 145 -3.61 4.29 -0.15
C VAL A 145 -2.55 4.16 0.93
N GLN A 146 -1.98 2.98 1.05
CA GLN A 146 -0.81 2.73 1.87
C GLN A 146 0.09 1.69 1.20
N MET A 147 1.39 2.02 1.08
CA MET A 147 2.39 1.08 0.62
C MET A 147 3.72 1.32 1.35
N ASN A 148 4.39 0.25 1.73
CA ASN A 148 5.68 0.36 2.40
C ASN A 148 6.79 0.72 1.41
N ALA A 149 7.66 1.64 1.83
CA ALA A 149 8.95 1.92 1.22
C ALA A 149 9.99 1.03 1.91
N VAL A 150 10.51 0.05 1.19
CA VAL A 150 11.43 -0.96 1.74
C VAL A 150 12.82 -0.75 1.12
N PRO A 151 13.89 -0.66 1.93
CA PRO A 151 15.26 -0.58 1.40
C PRO A 151 15.58 -1.75 0.48
N GLY A 152 16.23 -1.46 -0.65
CA GLY A 152 16.63 -2.47 -1.64
C GLY A 152 15.50 -3.02 -2.52
N MET A 153 14.27 -2.56 -2.34
CA MET A 153 13.10 -3.02 -3.10
C MET A 153 12.29 -1.83 -3.62
N THR A 154 11.79 -1.92 -4.86
CA THR A 154 10.80 -0.99 -5.37
C THR A 154 9.41 -1.58 -5.22
N THR A 155 8.61 -0.97 -4.35
CA THR A 155 7.18 -1.30 -4.23
C THR A 155 6.37 -0.40 -5.17
N ARG A 156 5.15 -0.82 -5.54
CA ARG A 156 4.34 -0.12 -6.52
C ARG A 156 2.90 -0.04 -6.04
N PHE A 157 2.27 1.08 -6.37
CA PHE A 157 0.85 1.28 -6.14
C PHE A 157 0.26 2.12 -7.27
N ALA A 158 -0.84 1.64 -7.86
CA ALA A 158 -1.54 2.35 -8.93
C ALA A 158 -2.93 2.76 -8.47
N PHE A 159 -3.31 4.00 -8.75
CA PHE A 159 -4.64 4.53 -8.42
C PHE A 159 -5.00 5.72 -9.32
N LYS A 160 -6.26 6.14 -9.25
CA LYS A 160 -6.77 7.27 -10.02
C LYS A 160 -7.40 8.29 -9.09
N PRO A 161 -6.82 9.49 -8.92
CA PRO A 161 -7.43 10.58 -8.14
C PRO A 161 -8.76 11.00 -8.77
N THR A 162 -9.81 11.07 -7.96
CA THR A 162 -11.17 11.41 -8.43
C THR A 162 -11.62 12.80 -8.04
N LYS A 163 -10.95 13.42 -7.04
CA LYS A 163 -11.30 14.75 -6.52
C LYS A 163 -10.07 15.66 -6.47
N THR A 164 -10.28 16.94 -6.72
CA THR A 164 -9.24 17.98 -6.55
C THR A 164 -9.26 18.54 -5.13
N THR A 165 -8.19 19.22 -4.74
CA THR A 165 -8.11 19.95 -3.46
C THR A 165 -9.24 20.97 -3.35
N ALA A 166 -9.54 21.73 -4.40
CA ALA A 166 -10.61 22.71 -4.41
C ALA A 166 -12.01 22.10 -4.25
N GLU A 167 -12.25 20.91 -4.82
CA GLU A 167 -13.52 20.19 -4.64
C GLU A 167 -13.65 19.70 -3.19
N MET A 168 -12.58 19.21 -2.60
CA MET A 168 -12.57 18.77 -1.20
C MET A 168 -12.74 19.95 -0.23
N GLN A 169 -12.15 21.10 -0.51
CA GLN A 169 -12.38 22.34 0.27
C GLN A 169 -13.86 22.72 0.30
N LYS A 170 -14.54 22.64 -0.83
CA LYS A 170 -15.99 22.92 -0.91
C LYS A 170 -16.82 21.85 -0.17
N GLU A 171 -16.50 20.58 -0.35
CA GLU A 171 -17.24 19.46 0.25
C GLU A 171 -17.12 19.44 1.78
N THR A 172 -15.93 19.72 2.29
CA THR A 172 -15.67 19.73 3.74
C THR A 172 -16.01 21.07 4.41
N GLY A 173 -16.26 22.12 3.63
CA GLY A 173 -16.44 23.49 4.15
C GLY A 173 -15.16 24.07 4.76
N ASN A 174 -14.02 23.44 4.54
CA ASN A 174 -12.73 23.88 5.07
C ASN A 174 -11.85 24.46 3.95
N PRO A 175 -11.67 25.78 3.86
CA PRO A 175 -10.85 26.40 2.82
C PRO A 175 -9.34 26.10 2.96
N LYS A 176 -8.93 25.57 4.11
CA LYS A 176 -7.52 25.15 4.36
C LYS A 176 -7.33 23.65 4.21
N PHE A 177 -8.30 22.93 3.65
CA PHE A 177 -8.12 21.50 3.41
C PHE A 177 -6.99 21.27 2.41
N GLU A 178 -6.09 20.35 2.75
CA GLU A 178 -5.04 19.84 1.89
C GLU A 178 -5.01 18.32 1.97
N PHE A 179 -4.68 17.68 0.85
CA PHE A 179 -4.33 16.27 0.88
C PHE A 179 -2.96 16.11 1.54
N ILE A 180 -2.84 15.12 2.41
CA ILE A 180 -1.61 14.87 3.15
C ILE A 180 -1.00 13.53 2.78
N MET A 181 0.32 13.46 2.81
CA MET A 181 1.11 12.23 2.75
C MET A 181 1.88 12.08 4.05
N LEU A 182 1.76 10.92 4.69
CA LEU A 182 2.31 10.63 6.00
C LEU A 182 3.17 9.36 5.95
N CYS A 183 4.06 9.23 6.93
CA CYS A 183 4.66 7.95 7.28
C CYS A 183 3.90 7.35 8.47
N ASN A 184 3.41 6.12 8.37
CA ASN A 184 2.75 5.41 9.48
C ASN A 184 3.58 4.21 9.99
N LYS A 185 4.90 4.24 9.76
CA LYS A 185 5.87 3.28 10.31
C LYS A 185 6.81 4.00 11.26
N ILE A 186 7.14 3.37 12.37
CA ILE A 186 8.16 3.90 13.28
C ILE A 186 9.51 3.81 12.57
N CYS A 187 9.96 4.93 12.02
CA CYS A 187 11.19 5.02 11.22
C CYS A 187 12.30 5.81 11.93
N GLY A 188 12.09 6.25 13.15
CA GLY A 188 13.09 6.96 13.97
C GLY A 188 12.47 7.94 14.96
N VAL A 189 13.32 8.67 15.69
CA VAL A 189 12.90 9.56 16.81
C VAL A 189 12.15 10.83 16.37
N ALA A 190 12.25 11.22 15.11
CA ALA A 190 11.58 12.39 14.55
C ALA A 190 10.39 12.01 13.63
N HIS A 191 9.86 10.83 13.86
CA HIS A 191 8.74 10.30 13.11
C HIS A 191 7.44 11.09 13.34
#